data_4052a5f70960cd9e0f8f0b6a33133dc5
#
_entry.id   4052a5f70960cd9e0f8f0b6a33133dc5
#
_cell.length_a   1.000
_cell.length_b   1.000
_cell.length_c   1.000
_cell.angle_alpha   90.00
_cell.angle_beta   90.00
_cell.angle_gamma   90.00
#
_symmetry.space_group_name_H-M   'P 1'
#
loop_
_entity.id
_entity.type
_entity.pdbx_description
1 polymer ?
#
loop_
_entity_poly.entity_id
_entity_poly.type
_entity_poly.pdbx_seq_one_letter_code
_entity_poly.pdbx_strand_id
1 'polypeptide(L)'
;MDTHKRLRQLLDERGWTEYRLSKECGLSESTLANIFRRNTLPSISTLEAICAGFGITMSQFFADGDMVEMTPEMKELFDSWVSLTAEQKQAVMQMIRTLNSK
;
A
#
# COMPACT_ATOMS: atom_id res chain seq x y z
N MET A 1 2.52 -11.19 6.45
CA MET A 1 3.04 -10.32 5.38
C MET A 1 4.56 -10.38 5.36
N ASP A 2 5.14 -10.43 4.19
CA ASP A 2 6.59 -10.36 4.03
C ASP A 2 7.01 -8.91 3.83
N THR A 3 7.66 -8.33 4.84
CA THR A 3 8.08 -6.93 4.85
C THR A 3 9.06 -6.63 3.71
N HIS A 4 10.00 -7.52 3.45
CA HIS A 4 10.99 -7.34 2.37
C HIS A 4 10.36 -7.37 0.99
N LYS A 5 9.42 -8.28 0.80
CA LYS A 5 8.67 -8.38 -0.46
C LYS A 5 7.87 -7.11 -0.69
N ARG A 6 7.24 -6.59 0.35
CA ARG A 6 6.47 -5.35 0.27
C ARG A 6 7.36 -4.15 -0.07
N LEU A 7 8.54 -4.07 0.54
CA LEU A 7 9.50 -3.00 0.24
C LEU A 7 9.97 -3.05 -1.21
N ARG A 8 10.30 -4.24 -1.71
CA ARG A 8 10.70 -4.40 -3.12
C ARG A 8 9.57 -4.07 -4.07
N GLN A 9 8.35 -4.45 -3.73
CA GLN A 9 7.18 -4.10 -4.53
C GLN A 9 7.03 -2.59 -4.67
N LEU A 10 7.20 -1.85 -3.56
CA LEU A 10 7.10 -0.39 -3.58
C LEU A 10 8.20 0.25 -4.41
N LEU A 11 9.42 -0.29 -4.35
CA LEU A 11 10.51 0.18 -5.22
C LEU A 11 10.19 -0.06 -6.69
N ASP A 12 9.73 -1.26 -7.01
CA ASP A 12 9.42 -1.64 -8.39
C ASP A 12 8.29 -0.79 -8.97
N GLU A 13 7.25 -0.57 -8.19
CA GLU A 13 6.11 0.26 -8.63
C GLU A 13 6.52 1.68 -8.97
N ARG A 14 7.54 2.22 -8.27
CA ARG A 14 8.02 3.58 -8.48
C ARG A 14 9.19 3.65 -9.46
N GLY A 15 9.76 2.52 -9.82
CA GLY A 15 10.98 2.48 -10.62
C GLY A 15 12.18 3.06 -9.85
N TRP A 16 12.19 2.93 -8.53
CA TRP A 16 13.25 3.45 -7.67
C TRP A 16 14.29 2.38 -7.38
N THR A 17 15.52 2.85 -7.18
CA THR A 17 16.62 2.03 -6.65
C THR A 17 16.69 2.21 -5.13
N GLU A 18 17.47 1.35 -4.46
CA GLU A 18 17.77 1.51 -3.04
C GLU A 18 18.43 2.87 -2.77
N TYR A 19 19.27 3.32 -3.67
CA TYR A 19 19.93 4.64 -3.58
C TYR A 19 18.88 5.75 -3.58
N ARG A 20 17.91 5.70 -4.50
CA ARG A 20 16.84 6.69 -4.56
C ARG A 20 16.05 6.71 -3.26
N LEU A 21 15.73 5.53 -2.73
CA LEU A 21 15.01 5.43 -1.47
C LEU A 21 15.81 6.05 -0.33
N SER A 22 17.13 5.81 -0.27
CA SER A 22 17.98 6.39 0.78
C SER A 22 17.91 7.92 0.76
N LYS A 23 17.88 8.52 -0.42
CA LYS A 23 17.76 9.97 -0.57
C LYS A 23 16.39 10.48 -0.11
N GLU A 24 15.35 9.79 -0.46
CA GLU A 24 13.98 10.21 -0.13
C GLU A 24 13.64 10.03 1.35
N CYS A 25 14.15 8.97 1.99
CA CYS A 25 13.83 8.69 3.40
C CYS A 25 14.87 9.19 4.40
N GLY A 26 15.99 9.69 3.93
CA GLY A 26 17.06 10.21 4.80
C GLY A 26 17.86 9.14 5.53
N LEU A 27 17.72 7.88 5.17
CA LEU A 27 18.51 6.77 5.73
C LEU A 27 19.77 6.55 4.90
N SER A 28 20.81 6.00 5.53
CA SER A 28 22.05 5.68 4.82
C SER A 28 21.84 4.50 3.89
N GLU A 29 22.66 4.46 2.82
CA GLU A 29 22.66 3.30 1.92
C GLU A 29 23.02 2.02 2.65
N SER A 30 23.93 2.08 3.66
CA SER A 30 24.29 0.94 4.47
C SER A 30 23.10 0.37 5.24
N THR A 31 22.28 1.23 5.80
CA THR A 31 21.07 0.82 6.53
C THR A 31 20.13 0.07 5.60
N LEU A 32 19.87 0.64 4.42
CA LEU A 32 18.99 0.00 3.44
C LEU A 32 19.58 -1.30 2.91
N ALA A 33 20.88 -1.32 2.63
CA ALA A 33 21.55 -2.53 2.17
C ALA A 33 21.42 -3.67 3.19
N ASN A 34 21.55 -3.36 4.48
CA ASN A 34 21.37 -4.34 5.53
C ASN A 34 19.96 -4.90 5.57
N ILE A 35 18.95 -4.05 5.39
CA ILE A 35 17.56 -4.48 5.35
C ILE A 35 17.31 -5.40 4.16
N PHE A 36 17.73 -4.98 2.96
CA PHE A 36 17.43 -5.71 1.73
C PHE A 36 18.27 -6.98 1.54
N ARG A 37 19.56 -6.95 1.93
CA ARG A 37 20.49 -8.04 1.64
C ARG A 37 20.66 -9.02 2.77
N ARG A 38 20.56 -8.56 4.02
CA ARG A 38 20.72 -9.41 5.21
C ARG A 38 19.40 -9.90 5.77
N ASN A 39 18.31 -9.58 5.11
CA ASN A 39 16.97 -9.97 5.54
C ASN A 39 16.66 -9.57 6.98
N THR A 40 17.18 -8.41 7.39
CA THR A 40 16.96 -7.87 8.72
C THR A 40 15.65 -7.09 8.72
N LEU A 41 14.83 -7.26 9.75
CA LEU A 41 13.61 -6.48 9.89
C LEU A 41 13.95 -5.07 10.37
N PRO A 42 13.41 -4.04 9.71
CA PRO A 42 13.62 -2.66 10.17
C PRO A 42 12.86 -2.42 11.48
N SER A 43 13.41 -1.53 12.32
CA SER A 43 12.69 -1.04 13.48
C SER A 43 11.48 -0.21 13.04
N ILE A 44 10.55 0.03 13.97
CA ILE A 44 9.36 0.85 13.66
C ILE A 44 9.77 2.24 13.21
N SER A 45 10.72 2.88 13.88
CA SER A 45 11.17 4.22 13.49
C SER A 45 11.83 4.24 12.11
N THR A 46 12.59 3.21 11.78
CA THR A 46 13.19 3.06 10.45
C THR A 46 12.10 2.86 9.40
N LEU A 47 11.11 2.03 9.70
CA LEU A 47 10.01 1.78 8.79
C LEU A 47 9.16 3.04 8.57
N GLU A 48 8.94 3.84 9.60
CA GLU A 48 8.26 5.13 9.48
C GLU A 48 9.01 6.07 8.53
N ALA A 49 10.34 6.13 8.63
CA ALA A 49 11.16 6.94 7.74
C ALA A 49 11.04 6.46 6.30
N ILE A 50 11.07 5.15 6.09
CA ILE A 50 10.91 4.55 4.75
C ILE A 50 9.53 4.90 4.18
N CYS A 51 8.48 4.75 4.97
CA CYS A 51 7.11 5.09 4.53
C CYS A 51 7.00 6.56 4.17
N ALA A 52 7.59 7.44 4.97
CA ALA A 52 7.61 8.88 4.67
C ALA A 52 8.33 9.15 3.35
N GLY A 53 9.44 8.45 3.09
CA GLY A 53 10.17 8.57 1.84
C GLY A 53 9.35 8.13 0.63
N PHE A 54 8.53 7.08 0.79
CA PHE A 54 7.61 6.64 -0.26
C PHE A 54 6.36 7.52 -0.37
N GLY A 55 6.10 8.38 0.59
CA GLY A 55 4.89 9.20 0.61
C GLY A 55 3.64 8.43 0.98
N ILE A 56 3.79 7.39 1.79
CA ILE A 56 2.67 6.56 2.26
C ILE A 56 2.63 6.53 3.78
N THR A 57 1.50 6.12 4.33
CA THR A 57 1.35 5.90 5.76
C THR A 57 1.77 4.48 6.13
N MET A 58 2.00 4.23 7.41
CA MET A 58 2.24 2.88 7.93
C MET A 58 1.04 1.97 7.63
N SER A 59 -0.17 2.50 7.74
CA SER A 59 -1.38 1.75 7.41
C SER A 59 -1.39 1.31 5.96
N GLN A 60 -1.00 2.19 5.04
CA GLN A 60 -0.90 1.86 3.62
C GLN A 60 0.20 0.83 3.36
N PHE A 61 1.30 0.91 4.08
CA PHE A 61 2.38 -0.06 3.96
C PHE A 61 1.91 -1.46 4.34
N PHE A 62 1.19 -1.56 5.45
CA PHE A 62 0.69 -2.83 5.96
C PHE A 62 -0.67 -3.24 5.39
N ALA A 63 -1.21 -2.48 4.47
CA ALA A 63 -2.45 -2.85 3.81
C ALA A 63 -2.24 -4.18 3.09
N ASP A 64 -2.74 -5.24 3.69
CA ASP A 64 -2.56 -6.60 3.22
C ASP A 64 -3.72 -6.95 2.29
N GLY A 65 -3.87 -6.14 1.28
CA GLY A 65 -4.86 -6.36 0.26
C GLY A 65 -4.18 -6.42 -1.08
N ASP A 66 -4.74 -7.24 -1.93
CA ASP A 66 -4.35 -7.20 -3.32
C ASP A 66 -4.51 -5.76 -3.79
N MET A 67 -3.40 -5.12 -4.11
CA MET A 67 -3.45 -3.82 -4.74
C MET A 67 -4.04 -4.04 -6.12
N VAL A 68 -5.36 -3.99 -6.18
CA VAL A 68 -6.07 -4.13 -7.44
C VAL A 68 -5.86 -2.85 -8.22
N GLU A 69 -5.32 -2.99 -9.41
CA GLU A 69 -5.19 -1.87 -10.32
C GLU A 69 -6.59 -1.31 -10.59
N MET A 70 -6.77 -0.01 -10.35
CA MET A 70 -8.07 0.61 -10.52
C MET A 70 -8.39 0.73 -12.01
N THR A 71 -9.26 -0.16 -12.49
CA THR A 71 -9.75 -0.08 -13.87
C THR A 71 -10.72 1.10 -14.01
N PRO A 72 -10.97 1.57 -15.25
CA PRO A 72 -11.98 2.61 -15.47
C PRO A 72 -13.35 2.24 -14.92
N GLU A 73 -13.73 0.95 -15.00
CA GLU A 73 -15.01 0.46 -14.47
C GLU A 73 -15.07 0.56 -12.95
N MET A 74 -13.97 0.21 -12.27
CA MET A 74 -13.87 0.33 -10.82
C MET A 74 -13.93 1.79 -10.38
N LYS A 75 -13.28 2.67 -11.13
CA LYS A 75 -13.31 4.11 -10.83
C LYS A 75 -14.72 4.65 -10.95
N GLU A 76 -15.43 4.27 -12.00
CA GLU A 76 -16.83 4.67 -12.19
C GLU A 76 -17.71 4.18 -11.05
N LEU A 77 -17.53 2.92 -10.66
CA LEU A 77 -18.26 2.35 -9.53
C LEU A 77 -17.96 3.09 -8.23
N PHE A 78 -16.69 3.40 -7.99
CA PHE A 78 -16.25 4.12 -6.79
C PHE A 78 -16.82 5.53 -6.76
N ASP A 79 -16.75 6.25 -7.88
CA ASP A 79 -17.29 7.62 -7.99
C ASP A 79 -18.80 7.61 -7.75
N SER A 80 -19.50 6.63 -8.29
CA SER A 80 -20.94 6.47 -8.07
C SER A 80 -21.25 6.17 -6.61
N TRP A 81 -20.44 5.32 -5.98
CA TRP A 81 -20.58 4.96 -4.57
C TRP A 81 -20.46 6.18 -3.66
N VAL A 82 -19.45 7.04 -3.92
CA VAL A 82 -19.18 8.21 -3.09
C VAL A 82 -20.38 9.19 -3.10
N SER A 83 -21.11 9.26 -4.20
CA SER A 83 -22.26 10.15 -4.33
C SER A 83 -23.54 9.62 -3.69
N LEU A 84 -23.56 8.36 -3.26
CA LEU A 84 -24.72 7.76 -2.64
C LEU A 84 -24.92 8.25 -1.21
N THR A 85 -26.19 8.29 -0.77
CA THR A 85 -26.51 8.53 0.63
C THR A 85 -26.12 7.31 1.48
N ALA A 86 -26.04 7.49 2.80
CA ALA A 86 -25.74 6.38 3.72
C ALA A 86 -26.79 5.25 3.57
N GLU A 87 -28.04 5.60 3.41
CA GLU A 87 -29.12 4.64 3.23
C GLU A 87 -28.96 3.87 1.92
N GLN A 88 -28.64 4.57 0.84
CA GLN A 88 -28.39 3.94 -0.46
C GLN A 88 -27.17 3.03 -0.42
N LYS A 89 -26.09 3.43 0.26
CA LYS A 89 -24.91 2.59 0.44
C LYS A 89 -25.24 1.27 1.15
N GLN A 90 -26.09 1.34 2.17
CA GLN A 90 -26.54 0.14 2.89
C GLN A 90 -27.33 -0.79 1.98
N ALA A 91 -28.20 -0.24 1.14
CA ALA A 91 -28.97 -1.03 0.19
C ALA A 91 -28.08 -1.75 -0.82
N VAL A 92 -27.07 -1.06 -1.35
CA VAL A 92 -26.10 -1.64 -2.30
C VAL A 92 -25.29 -2.73 -1.62
N MET A 93 -24.81 -2.50 -0.41
CA MET A 93 -24.03 -3.49 0.33
C MET A 93 -24.86 -4.73 0.65
N GLN A 94 -26.13 -4.56 0.97
CA GLN A 94 -27.02 -5.69 1.21
C GLN A 94 -27.21 -6.54 -0.05
N MET A 95 -27.34 -5.88 -1.19
CA MET A 95 -27.44 -6.56 -2.48
C MET A 95 -26.17 -7.36 -2.78
N ILE A 96 -25.01 -6.77 -2.57
CA ILE A 96 -23.72 -7.43 -2.80
C ILE A 96 -23.59 -8.66 -1.90
N ARG A 97 -23.93 -8.53 -0.62
CA ARG A 97 -23.89 -9.66 0.32
C ARG A 97 -24.81 -10.80 -0.11
N THR A 98 -26.00 -10.45 -0.59
CA THR A 98 -26.97 -11.45 -1.08
C THR A 98 -26.42 -12.19 -2.29
N LEU A 99 -25.78 -11.47 -3.23
CA LEU A 99 -25.18 -12.08 -4.41
C LEU A 99 -23.99 -12.97 -4.08
N ASN A 100 -23.21 -12.63 -3.04
CA ASN A 100 -22.06 -13.40 -2.60
C ASN A 100 -22.44 -14.53 -1.63
N SER A 101 -23.64 -14.52 -1.12
CA SER A 101 -24.15 -15.55 -0.23
C SER A 101 -24.59 -16.77 -1.03
N LYS A 102 -24.04 -17.93 -0.69
CA LYS A 102 -24.44 -19.19 -1.30
C LYS A 102 -25.02 -20.12 -0.27
#